data_d575f8bae6fc9b8d91c7d522506a69db
#
_entry.id   d575f8bae6fc9b8d91c7d522506a69db
#
_cell.length_a   1.000
_cell.length_b   1.000
_cell.length_c   1.000
_cell.angle_alpha   90.00
_cell.angle_beta   90.00
_cell.angle_gamma   90.00
#
_symmetry.space_group_name_H-M   'P 1'
#
loop_
_entity.id
_entity.type
_entity.pdbx_description
1 polymer ?
#
loop_
_entity_poly.entity_id
_entity_poly.type
_entity_poly.pdbx_seq_one_letter_code
_entity_poly.pdbx_strand_id
1 'polypeptide(L)'
;MTIVQSEYFSENATIKVTVLDGSGTLMYSLDEGALQSSNVFTGVSAGEHIVTVIDTEGCTYMTQEVMVIDYPTYFTPNGDGINDTWNIVGLNQADAKLYIYDRYGKLLKQLSATQDSNGWDGTHNQEQLPSTDYWFTLDYTENGVAKQFKAHFSLNR
;
A
#
# COMPACT_ATOMS: atom_id res chain seq x y z
N MET A 1 -23.83 -3.08 6.50
CA MET A 1 -22.77 -2.79 5.53
C MET A 1 -21.67 -2.01 6.21
N THR A 2 -20.44 -2.40 6.04
CA THR A 2 -19.28 -1.75 6.68
C THR A 2 -18.50 -1.04 5.59
N ILE A 3 -18.15 0.22 5.81
CA ILE A 3 -17.27 1.00 4.95
C ILE A 3 -15.96 1.15 5.69
N VAL A 4 -14.88 0.72 5.06
CA VAL A 4 -13.53 0.89 5.57
C VAL A 4 -12.77 1.81 4.64
N GLN A 5 -12.17 2.86 5.20
CA GLN A 5 -11.37 3.84 4.49
C GLN A 5 -9.95 3.77 5.00
N SER A 6 -8.99 3.64 4.10
CA SER A 6 -7.56 3.73 4.37
C SER A 6 -6.97 4.96 3.68
N GLU A 7 -5.92 5.52 4.26
CA GLU A 7 -5.13 6.58 3.64
C GLU A 7 -3.93 5.95 2.93
N TYR A 8 -3.75 6.31 1.67
CA TYR A 8 -2.62 5.85 0.86
C TYR A 8 -1.47 6.85 0.95
N PHE A 9 -0.24 6.35 0.91
CA PHE A 9 0.99 7.17 0.88
C PHE A 9 1.13 8.12 2.08
N SER A 10 0.70 7.69 3.25
CA SER A 10 0.80 8.45 4.49
C SER A 10 1.81 7.82 5.44
N GLU A 11 2.69 8.63 6.04
CA GLU A 11 3.65 8.15 7.07
C GLU A 11 2.95 7.56 8.29
N ASN A 12 1.71 7.95 8.54
CA ASN A 12 0.87 7.45 9.62
C ASN A 12 -0.50 7.06 9.07
N ALA A 13 -0.53 6.04 8.21
CA ALA A 13 -1.76 5.58 7.61
C ALA A 13 -2.83 5.27 8.67
N THR A 14 -4.04 5.70 8.38
CA THR A 14 -5.19 5.56 9.28
C THR A 14 -6.26 4.72 8.60
N ILE A 15 -6.79 3.72 9.31
CA ILE A 15 -7.97 2.97 8.89
C ILE A 15 -9.15 3.45 9.72
N LYS A 16 -10.21 3.91 9.05
CA LYS A 16 -11.48 4.29 9.67
C LYS A 16 -12.59 3.35 9.25
N VAL A 17 -13.30 2.80 10.24
CA VAL A 17 -14.41 1.86 10.03
C VAL A 17 -15.73 2.57 10.28
N THR A 18 -16.65 2.47 9.34
CA THR A 18 -18.03 3.00 9.48
C THR A 18 -19.02 1.85 9.27
N VAL A 19 -19.82 1.57 10.29
CA VAL A 19 -20.87 0.54 10.21
C VAL A 19 -22.20 1.25 9.96
N LEU A 20 -22.87 0.94 8.86
CA LEU A 20 -24.10 1.63 8.43
C LEU A 20 -25.37 1.08 9.11
N ASP A 21 -25.38 -0.19 9.51
CA ASP A 21 -26.55 -0.88 10.05
C ASP A 21 -26.17 -1.66 11.34
N GLY A 22 -25.47 -1.00 12.26
CA GLY A 22 -25.11 -1.60 13.54
C GLY A 22 -26.08 -1.18 14.65
N SER A 23 -26.56 -2.13 15.43
CA SER A 23 -27.29 -1.88 16.69
C SER A 23 -26.46 -2.40 17.85
N GLY A 24 -26.41 -1.69 18.95
CA GLY A 24 -25.63 -2.06 20.12
C GLY A 24 -24.25 -1.42 20.21
N THR A 25 -23.44 -1.87 21.15
CA THR A 25 -22.07 -1.39 21.36
C THR A 25 -21.10 -2.16 20.49
N LEU A 26 -20.49 -1.48 19.52
CA LEU A 26 -19.54 -2.08 18.59
C LEU A 26 -18.11 -2.01 19.15
N MET A 27 -17.38 -3.10 18.94
CA MET A 27 -15.94 -3.19 19.21
C MET A 27 -15.20 -3.56 17.93
N TYR A 28 -14.00 -3.07 17.81
CA TYR A 28 -13.19 -3.15 16.58
C TYR A 28 -11.83 -3.77 16.92
N SER A 29 -11.32 -4.60 16.01
CA SER A 29 -9.92 -5.06 16.06
C SER A 29 -9.28 -4.99 14.68
N LEU A 30 -7.97 -4.90 14.65
CA LEU A 30 -7.14 -4.95 13.47
C LEU A 30 -6.18 -6.13 13.58
N ASP A 31 -6.11 -6.97 12.54
CA ASP A 31 -5.20 -8.12 12.44
C ASP A 31 -5.25 -9.06 13.67
N GLU A 32 -6.45 -9.37 14.14
CA GLU A 32 -6.69 -10.19 15.34
C GLU A 32 -6.10 -9.60 16.64
N GLY A 33 -5.81 -8.31 16.64
CA GLY A 33 -5.32 -7.59 17.80
C GLY A 33 -6.40 -7.39 18.89
N ALA A 34 -6.06 -6.63 19.92
CA ALA A 34 -6.98 -6.33 21.01
C ALA A 34 -8.21 -5.55 20.52
N LEU A 35 -9.38 -5.90 21.09
CA LEU A 35 -10.61 -5.17 20.84
C LEU A 35 -10.56 -3.77 21.44
N GLN A 36 -11.01 -2.79 20.68
CA GLN A 36 -11.14 -1.39 21.12
C GLN A 36 -12.51 -0.83 20.77
N SER A 37 -12.96 0.18 21.50
CA SER A 37 -14.21 0.90 21.21
C SER A 37 -14.05 1.94 20.12
N SER A 38 -12.83 2.40 19.84
CA SER A 38 -12.54 3.32 18.75
C SER A 38 -12.66 2.63 17.40
N ASN A 39 -13.32 3.25 16.46
CA ASN A 39 -13.44 2.80 15.08
C ASN A 39 -12.29 3.30 14.18
N VAL A 40 -11.23 3.84 14.77
CA VAL A 40 -10.07 4.38 14.07
C VAL A 40 -8.81 3.68 14.54
N PHE A 41 -8.02 3.19 13.58
CA PHE A 41 -6.70 2.63 13.79
C PHE A 41 -5.68 3.57 13.17
N THR A 42 -4.66 3.95 13.92
CA THR A 42 -3.59 4.87 13.49
C THR A 42 -2.24 4.16 13.45
N GLY A 43 -1.32 4.67 12.64
CA GLY A 43 0.02 4.10 12.50
C GLY A 43 0.01 2.71 11.88
N VAL A 44 -0.90 2.46 10.94
CA VAL A 44 -1.05 1.18 10.26
C VAL A 44 0.03 1.04 9.19
N SER A 45 0.71 -0.09 9.14
CA SER A 45 1.75 -0.37 8.14
C SER A 45 1.15 -0.52 6.74
N ALA A 46 2.00 -0.42 5.72
CA ALA A 46 1.58 -0.76 4.36
C ALA A 46 1.37 -2.27 4.22
N GLY A 47 0.38 -2.65 3.42
CA GLY A 47 0.02 -4.03 3.12
C GLY A 47 -1.44 -4.35 3.36
N GLU A 48 -1.76 -5.63 3.39
CA GLU A 48 -3.08 -6.15 3.64
C GLU A 48 -3.34 -6.24 5.15
N HIS A 49 -4.52 -5.80 5.57
CA HIS A 49 -4.99 -5.83 6.94
C HIS A 49 -6.41 -6.38 7.01
N ILE A 50 -6.77 -6.97 8.14
CA ILE A 50 -8.11 -7.48 8.42
C ILE A 50 -8.74 -6.68 9.55
N VAL A 51 -9.83 -5.99 9.24
CA VAL A 51 -10.67 -5.33 10.24
C VAL A 51 -11.76 -6.28 10.68
N THR A 52 -11.91 -6.45 11.99
CA THR A 52 -13.01 -7.21 12.59
C THR A 52 -13.90 -6.28 13.41
N VAL A 53 -15.21 -6.39 13.22
CA VAL A 53 -16.22 -5.65 13.99
C VAL A 53 -17.11 -6.66 14.69
N ILE A 54 -17.26 -6.53 16.00
CA ILE A 54 -18.16 -7.34 16.81
C ILE A 54 -19.10 -6.45 17.61
N ASP A 55 -20.31 -6.95 17.79
CA ASP A 55 -21.27 -6.40 18.74
C ASP A 55 -21.09 -7.10 20.09
N THR A 56 -21.01 -6.33 21.18
CA THR A 56 -20.89 -6.89 22.54
C THR A 56 -22.10 -7.70 22.98
N GLU A 57 -23.23 -7.54 22.30
CA GLU A 57 -24.44 -8.34 22.51
C GLU A 57 -24.45 -9.65 21.70
N GLY A 58 -23.39 -9.90 20.92
CA GLY A 58 -23.17 -11.16 20.22
C GLY A 58 -23.97 -11.37 18.94
N CYS A 59 -24.57 -10.32 18.40
CA CYS A 59 -25.44 -10.42 17.21
C CYS A 59 -24.74 -10.14 15.87
N THR A 60 -23.55 -9.52 15.89
CA THR A 60 -22.85 -9.13 14.66
C THR A 60 -21.36 -9.48 14.75
N TYR A 61 -20.90 -10.27 13.81
CA TYR A 61 -19.49 -10.51 13.57
C TYR A 61 -19.20 -10.28 12.10
N MET A 62 -18.34 -9.31 11.80
CA MET A 62 -17.98 -8.96 10.42
C MET A 62 -16.47 -8.80 10.30
N THR A 63 -15.91 -9.34 9.24
CA THR A 63 -14.51 -9.14 8.85
C THR A 63 -14.44 -8.51 7.48
N GLN A 64 -13.48 -7.61 7.28
CA GLN A 64 -13.22 -7.00 5.98
C GLN A 64 -11.73 -6.80 5.77
N GLU A 65 -11.26 -7.22 4.62
CA GLU A 65 -9.90 -6.95 4.15
C GLU A 65 -9.77 -5.49 3.70
N VAL A 66 -8.67 -4.87 4.11
CA VAL A 66 -8.33 -3.48 3.80
C VAL A 66 -6.90 -3.42 3.34
N MET A 67 -6.66 -2.70 2.26
CA MET A 67 -5.33 -2.50 1.72
C MET A 67 -4.82 -1.11 2.07
N VAL A 68 -3.62 -1.03 2.65
CA VAL A 68 -2.89 0.22 2.86
C VAL A 68 -1.73 0.27 1.87
N ILE A 69 -1.74 1.25 0.97
CA ILE A 69 -0.77 1.39 -0.11
C ILE A 69 0.28 2.41 0.28
N ASP A 70 1.56 2.02 0.18
CA ASP A 70 2.70 2.90 0.39
C ASP A 70 3.90 2.41 -0.44
N TYR A 71 5.03 3.12 -0.39
CA TYR A 71 6.23 2.79 -1.13
C TYR A 71 7.48 2.86 -0.25
N PRO A 72 8.48 1.98 -0.50
CA PRO A 72 9.78 2.09 0.15
C PRO A 72 10.53 3.33 -0.34
N THR A 73 11.15 4.07 0.57
CA THR A 73 11.93 5.26 0.24
C THR A 73 13.31 4.95 -0.35
N TYR A 74 13.76 3.70 -0.23
CA TYR A 74 15.02 3.21 -0.81
C TYR A 74 14.97 1.68 -1.04
N PHE A 75 15.91 1.19 -1.84
CA PHE A 75 16.20 -0.23 -1.96
C PHE A 75 17.69 -0.46 -2.23
N THR A 76 18.15 -1.70 -2.00
CA THR A 76 19.58 -2.06 -2.01
C THR A 76 19.81 -3.32 -2.84
N PRO A 77 19.85 -3.22 -4.18
CA PRO A 77 19.98 -4.38 -5.07
C PRO A 77 21.41 -4.94 -5.06
N ASN A 78 21.76 -5.66 -4.01
CA ASN A 78 23.08 -6.27 -3.79
C ASN A 78 23.07 -7.82 -3.88
N GLY A 79 21.89 -8.42 -4.06
CA GLY A 79 21.73 -9.87 -4.20
C GLY A 79 21.72 -10.64 -2.87
N ASP A 80 21.51 -9.96 -1.73
CA ASP A 80 21.42 -10.60 -0.42
C ASP A 80 20.02 -11.11 -0.06
N GLY A 81 19.03 -10.85 -0.92
CA GLY A 81 17.63 -11.22 -0.73
C GLY A 81 16.82 -10.22 0.11
N ILE A 82 17.41 -9.12 0.53
CA ILE A 82 16.77 -8.09 1.35
C ILE A 82 16.76 -6.76 0.60
N ASN A 83 15.57 -6.24 0.30
CA ASN A 83 15.39 -4.98 -0.43
C ASN A 83 16.11 -4.94 -1.79
N ASP A 84 16.24 -6.08 -2.46
CA ASP A 84 16.89 -6.19 -3.76
C ASP A 84 16.07 -5.63 -4.91
N THR A 85 14.78 -5.46 -4.70
CA THR A 85 13.84 -4.89 -5.67
C THR A 85 12.98 -3.80 -5.04
N TRP A 86 12.49 -2.89 -5.88
CA TRP A 86 11.60 -1.82 -5.46
C TRP A 86 10.23 -1.96 -6.11
N ASN A 87 9.18 -1.84 -5.31
CA ASN A 87 7.80 -1.85 -5.78
C ASN A 87 6.90 -1.11 -4.80
N ILE A 88 5.71 -0.74 -5.25
CA ILE A 88 4.64 -0.25 -4.38
C ILE A 88 4.14 -1.40 -3.50
N VAL A 89 4.03 -1.16 -2.21
CA VAL A 89 3.51 -2.13 -1.24
C VAL A 89 1.99 -2.02 -1.14
N GLY A 90 1.31 -3.14 -1.16
CA GLY A 90 -0.14 -3.21 -1.00
C GLY A 90 -0.95 -2.92 -2.27
N LEU A 91 -0.32 -2.73 -3.41
CA LEU A 91 -1.02 -2.46 -4.68
C LEU A 91 -1.53 -3.76 -5.29
N ASN A 92 -2.86 -3.92 -5.35
CA ASN A 92 -3.53 -5.10 -5.93
C ASN A 92 -4.49 -4.76 -7.08
N GLN A 93 -4.41 -3.54 -7.61
CA GLN A 93 -5.27 -3.08 -8.70
C GLN A 93 -4.70 -3.52 -10.05
N ALA A 94 -5.47 -4.30 -10.81
CA ALA A 94 -5.03 -4.87 -12.09
C ALA A 94 -4.74 -3.82 -13.18
N ASP A 95 -5.40 -2.68 -13.12
CA ASP A 95 -5.28 -1.57 -14.07
C ASP A 95 -4.29 -0.48 -13.62
N ALA A 96 -3.72 -0.60 -12.42
CA ALA A 96 -2.71 0.33 -11.95
C ALA A 96 -1.41 0.19 -12.74
N LYS A 97 -0.80 1.33 -13.07
CA LYS A 97 0.43 1.41 -13.87
C LYS A 97 1.48 2.24 -13.14
N LEU A 98 2.65 1.66 -12.99
CA LEU A 98 3.80 2.27 -12.36
C LEU A 98 4.87 2.56 -13.41
N TYR A 99 5.36 3.80 -13.44
CA TYR A 99 6.40 4.26 -14.33
C TYR A 99 7.59 4.76 -13.52
N ILE A 100 8.79 4.33 -13.84
CA ILE A 100 10.05 4.74 -13.18
C ILE A 100 10.90 5.53 -14.16
N TYR A 101 11.41 6.67 -13.69
CA TYR A 101 12.17 7.64 -14.49
C TYR A 101 13.52 7.97 -13.83
N ASP A 102 14.50 8.33 -14.63
CA ASP A 102 15.72 8.96 -14.13
C ASP A 102 15.50 10.46 -13.82
N ARG A 103 16.55 11.11 -13.31
CA ARG A 103 16.54 12.56 -12.98
C ARG A 103 16.23 13.47 -14.16
N TYR A 104 16.38 12.99 -15.38
CA TYR A 104 16.13 13.74 -16.61
C TYR A 104 14.76 13.48 -17.21
N GLY A 105 13.93 12.68 -16.52
CA GLY A 105 12.60 12.32 -16.99
C GLY A 105 12.56 11.21 -18.04
N LYS A 106 13.69 10.49 -18.24
CA LYS A 106 13.73 9.32 -19.13
C LYS A 106 13.03 8.14 -18.48
N LEU A 107 12.07 7.54 -19.17
CA LEU A 107 11.40 6.32 -18.74
C LEU A 107 12.38 5.13 -18.73
N LEU A 108 12.55 4.51 -17.57
CA LEU A 108 13.43 3.37 -17.37
C LEU A 108 12.68 2.06 -17.31
N LYS A 109 11.51 2.05 -16.68
CA LYS A 109 10.70 0.84 -16.48
C LYS A 109 9.22 1.19 -16.36
N GLN A 110 8.38 0.34 -16.92
CA GLN A 110 6.95 0.30 -16.67
C GLN A 110 6.61 -1.01 -15.99
N LEU A 111 5.89 -0.97 -14.89
CA LEU A 111 5.45 -2.11 -14.11
C LEU A 111 3.91 -2.13 -14.05
N SER A 112 3.36 -3.33 -14.04
CA SER A 112 1.95 -3.58 -13.79
C SER A 112 1.80 -4.33 -12.46
N ALA A 113 0.87 -3.93 -11.63
CA ALA A 113 0.70 -4.47 -10.27
C ALA A 113 0.48 -6.01 -10.24
N THR A 114 -0.12 -6.57 -11.29
CA THR A 114 -0.47 -7.99 -11.34
C THR A 114 0.53 -8.85 -12.09
N GLN A 115 1.33 -8.26 -12.99
CA GLN A 115 2.26 -9.00 -13.86
C GLN A 115 3.72 -8.93 -13.37
N ASP A 116 4.08 -7.87 -12.67
CA ASP A 116 5.44 -7.59 -12.23
C ASP A 116 5.56 -7.57 -10.71
N SER A 117 5.05 -8.62 -10.04
CA SER A 117 5.02 -8.72 -8.58
C SER A 117 6.39 -8.65 -7.90
N ASN A 118 7.47 -8.94 -8.65
CA ASN A 118 8.83 -8.89 -8.13
C ASN A 118 9.44 -7.48 -8.07
N GLY A 119 8.83 -6.50 -8.74
CA GLY A 119 9.31 -5.13 -8.75
C GLY A 119 10.49 -4.87 -9.68
N TRP A 120 11.14 -3.71 -9.49
CA TRP A 120 12.27 -3.25 -10.29
C TRP A 120 13.60 -3.52 -9.58
N ASP A 121 14.56 -4.11 -10.29
CA ASP A 121 15.86 -4.51 -9.77
C ASP A 121 16.97 -3.46 -9.93
N GLY A 122 16.64 -2.26 -10.40
CA GLY A 122 17.61 -1.18 -10.61
C GLY A 122 18.43 -1.31 -11.89
N THR A 123 17.95 -2.09 -12.86
CA THR A 123 18.59 -2.23 -14.18
C THR A 123 17.77 -1.57 -15.29
N HIS A 124 18.45 -1.17 -16.37
CA HIS A 124 17.86 -0.73 -17.62
C HIS A 124 18.65 -1.28 -18.78
N ASN A 125 17.99 -1.95 -19.72
CA ASN A 125 18.65 -2.65 -20.84
C ASN A 125 19.77 -3.61 -20.39
N GLN A 126 19.56 -4.34 -19.29
CA GLN A 126 20.49 -5.28 -18.68
C GLN A 126 21.75 -4.64 -18.04
N GLU A 127 21.80 -3.33 -17.98
CA GLU A 127 22.87 -2.60 -17.30
C GLU A 127 22.40 -2.11 -15.91
N GLN A 128 23.30 -2.23 -14.93
CA GLN A 128 23.06 -1.71 -13.59
C GLN A 128 23.09 -0.19 -13.60
N LEU A 129 22.06 0.42 -13.04
CA LEU A 129 22.00 1.87 -12.91
C LEU A 129 22.74 2.34 -11.64
N PRO A 130 23.24 3.58 -11.63
CA PRO A 130 24.02 4.10 -10.50
C PRO A 130 23.18 4.32 -9.25
N SER A 131 23.84 4.34 -8.09
CA SER A 131 23.26 4.74 -6.82
C SER A 131 22.92 6.22 -6.85
N THR A 132 21.64 6.55 -6.92
CA THR A 132 21.08 7.90 -6.93
C THR A 132 19.58 7.83 -6.70
N ASP A 133 18.91 8.96 -6.74
CA ASP A 133 17.46 9.04 -6.67
C ASP A 133 16.84 8.78 -8.04
N TYR A 134 15.71 8.10 -8.01
CA TYR A 134 14.83 7.84 -9.15
C TYR A 134 13.43 8.30 -8.82
N TRP A 135 12.67 8.66 -9.85
CA TRP A 135 11.31 9.16 -9.71
C TRP A 135 10.31 8.15 -10.24
N PHE A 136 9.11 8.16 -9.68
CA PHE A 136 8.03 7.33 -10.19
C PHE A 136 6.72 8.08 -10.28
N THR A 137 5.87 7.57 -11.15
CA THR A 137 4.48 7.97 -11.28
C THR A 137 3.62 6.72 -11.19
N LEU A 138 2.62 6.74 -10.32
CA LEU A 138 1.64 5.68 -10.18
C LEU A 138 0.27 6.18 -10.60
N ASP A 139 -0.32 5.53 -11.61
CA ASP A 139 -1.73 5.70 -11.98
C ASP A 139 -2.54 4.60 -11.27
N TYR A 140 -3.49 4.99 -10.44
CA TYR A 140 -4.28 4.07 -9.61
C TYR A 140 -5.69 4.60 -9.40
N THR A 141 -6.53 3.77 -8.80
CA THR A 141 -7.90 4.13 -8.43
C THR A 141 -8.06 4.12 -6.92
N GLU A 142 -8.61 5.18 -6.37
CA GLU A 142 -8.96 5.28 -4.95
C GLU A 142 -10.42 5.66 -4.81
N ASN A 143 -11.20 4.82 -4.13
CA ASN A 143 -12.65 5.01 -3.95
C ASN A 143 -13.40 5.23 -5.28
N GLY A 144 -13.04 4.50 -6.33
CA GLY A 144 -13.65 4.60 -7.66
C GLY A 144 -13.21 5.81 -8.49
N VAL A 145 -12.26 6.61 -8.01
CA VAL A 145 -11.72 7.79 -8.69
C VAL A 145 -10.30 7.52 -9.15
N ALA A 146 -10.03 7.75 -10.44
CA ALA A 146 -8.68 7.66 -10.99
C ALA A 146 -7.79 8.78 -10.44
N LYS A 147 -6.62 8.39 -9.90
CA LYS A 147 -5.64 9.29 -9.31
C LYS A 147 -4.24 9.00 -9.84
N GLN A 148 -3.36 9.98 -9.72
CA GLN A 148 -1.94 9.85 -10.01
C GLN A 148 -1.11 10.33 -8.83
N PHE A 149 -0.16 9.51 -8.40
CA PHE A 149 0.81 9.84 -7.35
C PHE A 149 2.21 9.89 -7.93
N LYS A 150 3.00 10.88 -7.50
CA LYS A 150 4.40 11.07 -7.94
C LYS A 150 5.29 11.28 -6.72
N ALA A 151 6.41 10.58 -6.70
CA ALA A 151 7.43 10.75 -5.67
C ALA A 151 8.79 10.26 -6.17
N HIS A 152 9.76 10.18 -5.28
CA HIS A 152 11.09 9.64 -5.57
C HIS A 152 11.51 8.63 -4.51
N PHE A 153 12.48 7.81 -4.85
CA PHE A 153 13.13 6.85 -3.97
C PHE A 153 14.61 6.72 -4.32
N SER A 154 15.39 6.15 -3.43
CA SER A 154 16.85 6.03 -3.61
C SER A 154 17.23 4.59 -3.94
N LEU A 155 18.13 4.42 -4.89
CA LEU A 155 18.84 3.18 -5.17
C LEU A 155 20.21 3.28 -4.53
N ASN A 156 20.53 2.35 -3.63
CA ASN A 156 21.80 2.29 -2.90
C ASN A 156 22.47 0.93 -3.17
N ARG A 157 23.65 0.95 -3.79
CA ARG A 157 24.47 -0.25 -4.00
C ARG A 157 25.67 -0.28 -3.05
#